data_7fe1f20003922fb51f3a8a4962ebf1c4
#
_entry.id   7fe1f20003922fb51f3a8a4962ebf1c4
#
_cell.length_a   1.000
_cell.length_b   1.000
_cell.length_c   1.000
_cell.angle_alpha   90.00
_cell.angle_beta   90.00
_cell.angle_gamma   90.00
#
_symmetry.space_group_name_H-M   'P 1'
#
loop_
_entity.id
_entity.type
_entity.pdbx_description
1 polymer ?
#
loop_
_entity_poly.entity_id
_entity_poly.type
_entity_poly.pdbx_seq_one_letter_code
_entity_poly.pdbx_strand_id
1 'polypeptide(L)'
;MNSYVIVLSQHRAKLIWVWLLAQTKLIEICRLVAQSKLSEGKHEEALPAAHCLLYTSIDVHGPNTIQLIPAYLLLAEANMGLDNLAAVAELLSQAEWAVLKSPESGPLIQHQLHRSLGRFHTSAGNLEDALYHFANDIYFASEEYGLDSIATSKGYFLMADIFVRQGKVLIGRSLYSKVAQTWHNHLSGLLKTHVKIPQNCDVSSDSFYGAYCLINYVKQSSNIKTKHILTILRAAENTEKCHHLSILCHAPNVQPRAPLTYK
;
A
#
# COMPACT_ATOMS: atom_id res chain seq x y z
N MET A 1 13.66 40.71 -40.91
CA MET A 1 14.32 39.49 -40.38
C MET A 1 13.80 39.05 -39.00
N ASN A 2 13.37 39.94 -38.08
CA ASN A 2 12.90 39.58 -36.75
C ASN A 2 11.58 38.79 -36.66
N SER A 3 10.60 39.02 -37.56
CA SER A 3 9.29 38.36 -37.49
C SER A 3 9.35 36.85 -37.72
N TYR A 4 10.20 36.38 -38.64
CA TYR A 4 10.38 34.95 -38.93
C TYR A 4 11.00 34.18 -37.77
N VAL A 5 11.96 34.79 -37.06
CA VAL A 5 12.61 34.18 -35.90
C VAL A 5 11.62 34.03 -34.76
N ILE A 6 10.74 35.01 -34.54
CA ILE A 6 9.68 34.98 -33.52
C ILE A 6 8.67 33.87 -33.81
N VAL A 7 8.20 33.74 -35.04
CA VAL A 7 7.24 32.71 -35.47
C VAL A 7 7.84 31.29 -35.30
N LEU A 8 9.09 31.11 -35.70
CA LEU A 8 9.79 29.82 -35.52
C LEU A 8 10.00 29.47 -34.04
N SER A 9 10.29 30.45 -33.18
CA SER A 9 10.44 30.23 -31.73
C SER A 9 9.10 29.85 -31.08
N GLN A 10 8.00 30.48 -31.49
CA GLN A 10 6.65 30.14 -31.01
C GLN A 10 6.20 28.76 -31.47
N HIS A 11 6.54 28.35 -32.70
CA HIS A 11 6.22 27.01 -33.20
C HIS A 11 7.02 25.93 -32.47
N ARG A 12 8.30 26.16 -32.22
CA ARG A 12 9.13 25.27 -31.39
C ARG A 12 8.61 25.16 -29.98
N ALA A 13 8.23 26.25 -29.34
CA ALA A 13 7.66 26.25 -28.00
C ALA A 13 6.37 25.41 -27.96
N LYS A 14 5.47 25.57 -28.93
CA LYS A 14 4.22 24.76 -29.02
C LYS A 14 4.53 23.26 -29.16
N LEU A 15 5.48 22.86 -29.98
CA LEU A 15 5.88 21.46 -30.16
C LEU A 15 6.47 20.88 -28.88
N ILE A 16 7.29 21.63 -28.15
CA ILE A 16 7.85 21.21 -26.87
C ILE A 16 6.73 21.02 -25.84
N TRP A 17 5.75 21.94 -25.78
CA TRP A 17 4.60 21.80 -24.89
C TRP A 17 3.73 20.57 -25.20
N VAL A 18 3.46 20.31 -26.48
CA VAL A 18 2.69 19.13 -26.90
C VAL A 18 3.46 17.84 -26.54
N TRP A 19 4.78 17.81 -26.78
CA TRP A 19 5.62 16.68 -26.42
C TRP A 19 5.61 16.45 -24.89
N LEU A 20 5.82 17.50 -24.10
CA LEU A 20 5.82 17.41 -22.63
C LEU A 20 4.46 16.91 -22.08
N LEU A 21 3.36 17.42 -22.66
CA LEU A 21 2.02 16.96 -22.29
C LEU A 21 1.81 15.48 -22.65
N ALA A 22 2.31 15.01 -23.79
CA ALA A 22 2.25 13.61 -24.18
C ALA A 22 3.05 12.73 -23.21
N GLN A 23 4.26 13.15 -22.81
CA GLN A 23 5.10 12.44 -21.87
C GLN A 23 4.46 12.36 -20.46
N THR A 24 3.89 13.46 -19.96
CA THR A 24 3.21 13.45 -18.65
C THR A 24 1.98 12.54 -18.65
N LYS A 25 1.23 12.46 -19.77
CA LYS A 25 0.14 11.51 -19.92
C LYS A 25 0.63 10.06 -19.99
N LEU A 26 1.74 9.82 -20.67
CA LEU A 26 2.34 8.48 -20.73
C LEU A 26 2.83 8.02 -19.33
N ILE A 27 3.48 8.88 -18.57
CA ILE A 27 3.87 8.62 -17.17
C ILE A 27 2.65 8.17 -16.36
N GLU A 28 1.52 8.90 -16.45
CA GLU A 28 0.32 8.57 -15.70
C GLU A 28 -0.29 7.23 -16.14
N ILE A 29 -0.36 6.96 -17.44
CA ILE A 29 -0.86 5.69 -17.99
C ILE A 29 0.02 4.52 -17.54
N CYS A 30 1.35 4.64 -17.68
CA CYS A 30 2.28 3.60 -17.25
C CYS A 30 2.17 3.34 -15.75
N ARG A 31 2.01 4.39 -14.94
CA ARG A 31 1.80 4.28 -13.50
C ARG A 31 0.53 3.50 -13.16
N LEU A 32 -0.60 3.85 -13.77
CA LEU A 32 -1.89 3.18 -13.55
C LEU A 32 -1.88 1.72 -14.01
N VAL A 33 -1.26 1.43 -15.16
CA VAL A 33 -1.14 0.06 -15.66
C VAL A 33 -0.27 -0.78 -14.72
N ALA A 34 0.89 -0.27 -14.30
CA ALA A 34 1.76 -0.98 -13.35
C ALA A 34 1.05 -1.25 -12.03
N GLN A 35 0.38 -0.25 -11.45
CA GLN A 35 -0.39 -0.41 -10.21
C GLN A 35 -1.53 -1.42 -10.34
N SER A 36 -2.27 -1.40 -11.47
CA SER A 36 -3.34 -2.37 -11.73
C SER A 36 -2.80 -3.80 -11.77
N LYS A 37 -1.69 -4.01 -12.49
CA LYS A 37 -1.06 -5.34 -12.58
C LYS A 37 -0.50 -5.82 -11.24
N LEU A 38 0.11 -4.94 -10.46
CA LEU A 38 0.59 -5.27 -9.12
C LEU A 38 -0.57 -5.61 -8.17
N SER A 39 -1.69 -4.90 -8.25
CA SER A 39 -2.88 -5.20 -7.44
C SER A 39 -3.54 -6.55 -7.81
N GLU A 40 -3.36 -7.00 -9.06
CA GLU A 40 -3.78 -8.33 -9.52
C GLU A 40 -2.79 -9.45 -9.16
N GLY A 41 -1.63 -9.12 -8.57
CA GLY A 41 -0.53 -10.06 -8.30
C GLY A 41 0.28 -10.49 -9.53
N LYS A 42 0.11 -9.80 -10.66
CA LYS A 42 0.76 -10.09 -11.94
C LYS A 42 2.08 -9.31 -12.07
N HIS A 43 3.07 -9.72 -11.29
CA HIS A 43 4.33 -8.99 -11.17
C HIS A 43 5.12 -8.92 -12.48
N GLU A 44 5.18 -10.01 -13.26
CA GLU A 44 5.83 -10.02 -14.58
C GLU A 44 5.17 -9.07 -15.58
N GLU A 45 3.82 -9.02 -15.61
CA GLU A 45 3.08 -8.13 -16.49
C GLU A 45 3.21 -6.65 -16.08
N ALA A 46 3.55 -6.36 -14.82
CA ALA A 46 3.78 -5.02 -14.31
C ALA A 46 5.13 -4.43 -14.73
N LEU A 47 6.17 -5.27 -14.90
CA LEU A 47 7.53 -4.83 -15.21
C LEU A 47 7.64 -3.90 -16.44
N PRO A 48 7.09 -4.24 -17.62
CA PRO A 48 7.21 -3.37 -18.80
C PRO A 48 6.63 -1.97 -18.56
N ALA A 49 5.48 -1.88 -17.90
CA ALA A 49 4.86 -0.59 -17.57
C ALA A 49 5.67 0.19 -16.53
N ALA A 50 6.23 -0.48 -15.51
CA ALA A 50 7.08 0.16 -14.50
C ALA A 50 8.40 0.64 -15.09
N HIS A 51 9.02 -0.10 -16.01
CA HIS A 51 10.20 0.34 -16.76
C HIS A 51 9.89 1.54 -17.66
N CYS A 52 8.79 1.48 -18.43
CA CYS A 52 8.35 2.61 -19.25
C CYS A 52 8.14 3.87 -18.39
N LEU A 53 7.50 3.72 -17.23
CA LEU A 53 7.33 4.80 -16.26
C LEU A 53 8.66 5.42 -15.84
N LEU A 54 9.65 4.59 -15.47
CA LEU A 54 10.96 5.06 -15.02
C LEU A 54 11.70 5.81 -16.15
N TYR A 55 11.80 5.22 -17.33
CA TYR A 55 12.50 5.86 -18.47
C TYR A 55 11.85 7.18 -18.86
N THR A 56 10.53 7.20 -19.02
CA THR A 56 9.80 8.43 -19.38
C THR A 56 9.93 9.50 -18.28
N SER A 57 9.94 9.09 -17.01
CA SER A 57 10.14 10.03 -15.90
C SER A 57 11.55 10.61 -15.87
N ILE A 58 12.58 9.82 -16.20
CA ILE A 58 13.97 10.31 -16.34
C ILE A 58 14.07 11.32 -17.50
N ASP A 59 13.43 11.06 -18.63
CA ASP A 59 13.45 11.95 -19.79
C ASP A 59 12.78 13.31 -19.48
N VAL A 60 11.74 13.31 -18.65
CA VAL A 60 11.00 14.54 -18.30
C VAL A 60 11.62 15.30 -17.15
N HIS A 61 12.04 14.61 -16.08
CA HIS A 61 12.46 15.22 -14.82
C HIS A 61 13.98 15.21 -14.60
N GLY A 62 14.69 14.46 -15.43
CA GLY A 62 16.13 14.21 -15.25
C GLY A 62 16.43 13.11 -14.21
N PRO A 63 17.67 12.64 -14.17
CA PRO A 63 18.10 11.59 -13.24
C PRO A 63 18.20 12.13 -11.80
N ASN A 64 18.05 11.24 -10.83
CA ASN A 64 18.21 11.51 -9.39
C ASN A 64 17.28 12.59 -8.82
N THR A 65 16.09 12.71 -9.35
CA THR A 65 15.05 13.64 -8.87
C THR A 65 14.02 12.92 -8.02
N ILE A 66 13.37 13.65 -7.11
CA ILE A 66 12.32 13.12 -6.22
C ILE A 66 11.13 12.57 -7.01
N GLN A 67 10.88 13.09 -8.19
CA GLN A 67 9.80 12.67 -9.09
C GLN A 67 9.97 11.23 -9.61
N LEU A 68 11.18 10.65 -9.53
CA LEU A 68 11.46 9.27 -9.93
C LEU A 68 11.07 8.25 -8.84
N ILE A 69 10.89 8.67 -7.59
CA ILE A 69 10.65 7.77 -6.47
C ILE A 69 9.43 6.86 -6.71
N PRO A 70 8.26 7.35 -7.15
CA PRO A 70 7.13 6.47 -7.43
C PRO A 70 7.45 5.37 -8.47
N ALA A 71 8.28 5.67 -9.46
CA ALA A 71 8.71 4.68 -10.46
C ALA A 71 9.66 3.64 -9.87
N TYR A 72 10.64 4.06 -9.07
CA TYR A 72 11.52 3.14 -8.34
C TYR A 72 10.73 2.21 -7.41
N LEU A 73 9.76 2.75 -6.65
CA LEU A 73 8.97 1.96 -5.72
C LEU A 73 8.06 0.94 -6.44
N LEU A 74 7.43 1.30 -7.55
CA LEU A 74 6.62 0.36 -8.34
C LEU A 74 7.47 -0.73 -8.98
N LEU A 75 8.65 -0.38 -9.50
CA LEU A 75 9.58 -1.35 -10.06
C LEU A 75 10.17 -2.27 -8.99
N ALA A 76 10.47 -1.73 -7.81
CA ALA A 76 10.89 -2.52 -6.65
C ALA A 76 9.78 -3.49 -6.20
N GLU A 77 8.51 -3.05 -6.16
CA GLU A 77 7.37 -3.91 -5.81
C GLU A 77 7.19 -5.05 -6.81
N ALA A 78 7.32 -4.79 -8.11
CA ALA A 78 7.26 -5.82 -9.16
C ALA A 78 8.39 -6.86 -8.98
N ASN A 79 9.65 -6.41 -8.79
CA ASN A 79 10.79 -7.28 -8.58
C ASN A 79 10.71 -8.05 -7.24
N MET A 80 10.09 -7.46 -6.21
CA MET A 80 9.87 -8.13 -4.92
C MET A 80 8.93 -9.32 -5.07
N GLY A 81 7.87 -9.19 -5.88
CA GLY A 81 6.97 -10.31 -6.18
C GLY A 81 7.58 -11.41 -7.05
N LEU A 82 8.71 -11.14 -7.69
CA LEU A 82 9.50 -12.10 -8.47
C LEU A 82 10.72 -12.64 -7.70
N ASP A 83 10.83 -12.30 -6.42
CA ASP A 83 11.96 -12.69 -5.54
C ASP A 83 13.35 -12.20 -6.02
N ASN A 84 13.38 -11.16 -6.84
CA ASN A 84 14.62 -10.55 -7.34
C ASN A 84 15.13 -9.48 -6.35
N LEU A 85 15.55 -9.91 -5.17
CA LEU A 85 15.95 -9.03 -4.07
C LEU A 85 17.17 -8.15 -4.41
N ALA A 86 18.06 -8.59 -5.29
CA ALA A 86 19.20 -7.78 -5.71
C ALA A 86 18.77 -6.52 -6.47
N ALA A 87 17.86 -6.67 -7.44
CA ALA A 87 17.29 -5.52 -8.16
C ALA A 87 16.47 -4.60 -7.22
N VAL A 88 15.75 -5.18 -6.26
CA VAL A 88 15.00 -4.41 -5.26
C VAL A 88 15.94 -3.54 -4.43
N ALA A 89 17.05 -4.10 -3.94
CA ALA A 89 18.04 -3.36 -3.14
C ALA A 89 18.60 -2.16 -3.90
N GLU A 90 18.95 -2.35 -5.18
CA GLU A 90 19.47 -1.27 -6.03
C GLU A 90 18.45 -0.15 -6.23
N LEU A 91 17.19 -0.51 -6.59
CA LEU A 91 16.11 0.45 -6.83
C LEU A 91 15.77 1.25 -5.57
N LEU A 92 15.70 0.60 -4.41
CA LEU A 92 15.42 1.27 -3.15
C LEU A 92 16.59 2.18 -2.73
N SER A 93 17.84 1.76 -2.94
CA SER A 93 19.01 2.61 -2.70
C SER A 93 19.00 3.87 -3.57
N GLN A 94 18.60 3.77 -4.84
CA GLN A 94 18.42 4.94 -5.71
C GLN A 94 17.30 5.85 -5.22
N ALA A 95 16.18 5.29 -4.72
CA ALA A 95 15.11 6.06 -4.13
C ALA A 95 15.53 6.78 -2.85
N GLU A 96 16.26 6.10 -1.93
CA GLU A 96 16.83 6.72 -0.72
C GLU A 96 17.77 7.87 -1.07
N TRP A 97 18.66 7.66 -2.07
CA TRP A 97 19.57 8.71 -2.53
C TRP A 97 18.85 9.94 -3.06
N ALA A 98 17.75 9.75 -3.83
CA ALA A 98 16.93 10.84 -4.33
C ALA A 98 16.25 11.62 -3.19
N VAL A 99 15.78 10.93 -2.14
CA VAL A 99 15.22 11.56 -0.93
C VAL A 99 16.28 12.34 -0.17
N LEU A 100 17.46 11.77 0.04
CA LEU A 100 18.56 12.44 0.75
C LEU A 100 19.02 13.73 0.05
N LYS A 101 18.96 13.77 -1.27
CA LYS A 101 19.28 14.99 -2.06
C LYS A 101 18.17 16.05 -2.02
N SER A 102 16.98 15.69 -1.61
CA SER A 102 15.79 16.56 -1.63
C SER A 102 15.26 16.75 -0.21
N PRO A 103 15.81 17.70 0.56
CA PRO A 103 15.42 17.92 1.97
C PRO A 103 13.94 18.30 2.14
N GLU A 104 13.28 18.69 1.06
CA GLU A 104 11.82 18.99 1.04
C GLU A 104 10.95 17.77 0.71
N SER A 105 11.50 16.54 0.80
CA SER A 105 10.71 15.33 0.62
C SER A 105 9.64 15.24 1.71
N GLY A 106 8.37 15.45 1.32
CA GLY A 106 7.24 15.46 2.25
C GLY A 106 6.93 14.08 2.85
N PRO A 107 6.07 14.04 3.89
CA PRO A 107 5.69 12.81 4.60
C PRO A 107 5.14 11.73 3.66
N LEU A 108 4.43 12.14 2.60
CA LEU A 108 3.88 11.23 1.58
C LEU A 108 4.94 10.34 0.93
N ILE A 109 6.08 10.90 0.57
CA ILE A 109 7.17 10.16 -0.09
C ILE A 109 7.92 9.32 0.93
N GLN A 110 8.20 9.89 2.10
CA GLN A 110 8.89 9.22 3.19
C GLN A 110 8.16 7.95 3.62
N HIS A 111 6.83 8.02 3.86
CA HIS A 111 6.06 6.85 4.27
C HIS A 111 6.07 5.74 3.21
N GLN A 112 5.97 6.10 1.91
CA GLN A 112 5.98 5.11 0.83
C GLN A 112 7.34 4.41 0.70
N LEU A 113 8.43 5.18 0.81
CA LEU A 113 9.79 4.66 0.78
C LEU A 113 10.04 3.70 1.96
N HIS A 114 9.75 4.15 3.19
CA HIS A 114 9.92 3.33 4.38
C HIS A 114 9.07 2.06 4.37
N ARG A 115 7.86 2.11 3.82
CA ARG A 115 7.03 0.91 3.61
C ARG A 115 7.69 -0.10 2.69
N SER A 116 8.26 0.37 1.59
CA SER A 116 8.94 -0.49 0.61
C SER A 116 10.24 -1.08 1.18
N LEU A 117 11.02 -0.28 1.92
CA LEU A 117 12.21 -0.74 2.65
C LEU A 117 11.84 -1.79 3.70
N GLY A 118 10.80 -1.55 4.50
CA GLY A 118 10.34 -2.52 5.49
C GLY A 118 9.93 -3.86 4.86
N ARG A 119 9.24 -3.83 3.72
CA ARG A 119 8.88 -5.04 2.97
C ARG A 119 10.11 -5.75 2.41
N PHE A 120 11.09 -5.01 1.88
CA PHE A 120 12.36 -5.55 1.41
C PHE A 120 13.12 -6.26 2.55
N HIS A 121 13.30 -5.60 3.69
CA HIS A 121 13.96 -6.20 4.84
C HIS A 121 13.21 -7.42 5.38
N THR A 122 11.86 -7.42 5.31
CA THR A 122 11.03 -8.58 5.65
C THR A 122 11.34 -9.77 4.74
N SER A 123 11.45 -9.55 3.42
CA SER A 123 11.78 -10.60 2.44
C SER A 123 13.23 -11.06 2.58
N ALA A 124 14.14 -10.17 2.95
CA ALA A 124 15.54 -10.49 3.24
C ALA A 124 15.75 -11.21 4.60
N GLY A 125 14.71 -11.32 5.44
CA GLY A 125 14.79 -11.94 6.75
C GLY A 125 15.29 -11.02 7.88
N ASN A 126 15.57 -9.75 7.59
CA ASN A 126 16.08 -8.76 8.54
C ASN A 126 14.92 -8.12 9.32
N LEU A 127 14.34 -8.86 10.26
CA LEU A 127 13.09 -8.46 10.94
C LEU A 127 13.23 -7.20 11.81
N GLU A 128 14.38 -6.92 12.39
CA GLU A 128 14.61 -5.71 13.19
C GLU A 128 14.65 -4.45 12.31
N ASP A 129 15.36 -4.50 11.19
CA ASP A 129 15.37 -3.40 10.21
C ASP A 129 13.96 -3.18 9.60
N ALA A 130 13.23 -4.28 9.35
CA ALA A 130 11.84 -4.19 8.90
C ALA A 130 10.97 -3.44 9.90
N LEU A 131 11.08 -3.74 11.22
CA LEU A 131 10.34 -3.02 12.26
C LEU A 131 10.70 -1.53 12.31
N TYR A 132 12.00 -1.21 12.19
CA TYR A 132 12.46 0.18 12.13
C TYR A 132 11.79 0.94 10.98
N HIS A 133 11.79 0.36 9.78
CA HIS A 133 11.19 0.99 8.62
C HIS A 133 9.67 1.08 8.72
N PHE A 134 8.98 0.06 9.23
CA PHE A 134 7.53 0.14 9.43
C PHE A 134 7.13 1.14 10.52
N ALA A 135 7.95 1.35 11.54
CA ALA A 135 7.71 2.41 12.52
C ALA A 135 7.78 3.81 11.88
N ASN A 136 8.78 4.04 11.02
CA ASN A 136 8.89 5.28 10.24
C ASN A 136 7.75 5.43 9.22
N ASP A 137 7.33 4.34 8.54
CA ASP A 137 6.16 4.36 7.67
C ASP A 137 4.91 4.84 8.43
N ILE A 138 4.63 4.26 9.62
CA ILE A 138 3.51 4.66 10.45
C ILE A 138 3.62 6.13 10.88
N TYR A 139 4.82 6.57 11.29
CA TYR A 139 5.05 7.94 11.70
C TYR A 139 4.71 8.93 10.58
N PHE A 140 5.33 8.79 9.40
CA PHE A 140 5.09 9.69 8.27
C PHE A 140 3.68 9.56 7.69
N ALA A 141 3.11 8.36 7.64
CA ALA A 141 1.73 8.17 7.21
C ALA A 141 0.74 8.82 8.19
N SER A 142 1.04 8.80 9.50
CA SER A 142 0.17 9.45 10.49
C SER A 142 0.24 10.97 10.44
N GLU A 143 1.38 11.52 10.04
CA GLU A 143 1.57 12.97 9.82
C GLU A 143 0.74 13.43 8.62
N GLU A 144 0.71 12.67 7.53
CA GLU A 144 0.00 13.02 6.30
C GLU A 144 -1.51 12.74 6.39
N TYR A 145 -1.91 11.58 6.93
CA TYR A 145 -3.30 11.07 6.86
C TYR A 145 -4.00 10.95 8.21
N GLY A 146 -3.27 11.08 9.30
CA GLY A 146 -3.76 10.81 10.66
C GLY A 146 -3.58 9.35 11.11
N LEU A 147 -3.55 9.17 12.44
CA LEU A 147 -3.30 7.86 13.09
C LEU A 147 -4.36 6.80 12.77
N ASP A 148 -5.61 7.22 12.58
CA ASP A 148 -6.75 6.32 12.35
C ASP A 148 -7.12 6.20 10.86
N SER A 149 -6.20 6.56 9.97
CA SER A 149 -6.42 6.46 8.54
C SER A 149 -6.15 5.06 7.99
N ILE A 150 -6.81 4.71 6.88
CA ILE A 150 -6.55 3.45 6.16
C ILE A 150 -5.11 3.38 5.64
N ALA A 151 -4.52 4.52 5.27
CA ALA A 151 -3.13 4.58 4.81
C ALA A 151 -2.15 4.17 5.92
N THR A 152 -2.35 4.70 7.14
CA THR A 152 -1.55 4.38 8.33
C THR A 152 -1.79 2.94 8.80
N SER A 153 -3.03 2.43 8.68
CA SER A 153 -3.37 1.07 9.10
C SER A 153 -2.58 -0.02 8.36
N LYS A 154 -2.13 0.25 7.12
CA LYS A 154 -1.25 -0.68 6.39
C LYS A 154 0.10 -0.87 7.08
N GLY A 155 0.68 0.20 7.64
CA GLY A 155 1.92 0.12 8.41
C GLY A 155 1.75 -0.73 9.67
N TYR A 156 0.67 -0.52 10.43
CA TYR A 156 0.33 -1.34 11.60
C TYR A 156 0.16 -2.82 11.24
N PHE A 157 -0.48 -3.13 10.12
CA PHE A 157 -0.66 -4.51 9.65
C PHE A 157 0.69 -5.18 9.38
N LEU A 158 1.58 -4.52 8.62
CA LEU A 158 2.90 -5.05 8.29
C LEU A 158 3.78 -5.22 9.53
N MET A 159 3.75 -4.27 10.45
CA MET A 159 4.46 -4.36 11.73
C MET A 159 3.92 -5.52 12.59
N ALA A 160 2.60 -5.73 12.60
CA ALA A 160 1.98 -6.84 13.35
C ALA A 160 2.47 -8.20 12.84
N ASP A 161 2.58 -8.37 11.51
CA ASP A 161 3.10 -9.59 10.89
C ASP A 161 4.55 -9.89 11.36
N ILE A 162 5.41 -8.87 11.44
CA ILE A 162 6.77 -9.03 11.93
C ILE A 162 6.79 -9.46 13.40
N PHE A 163 5.97 -8.85 14.27
CA PHE A 163 5.91 -9.25 15.67
C PHE A 163 5.43 -10.70 15.84
N VAL A 164 4.47 -11.14 15.03
CA VAL A 164 4.02 -12.55 15.03
C VAL A 164 5.15 -13.48 14.60
N ARG A 165 5.91 -13.15 13.56
CA ARG A 165 7.09 -13.91 13.11
C ARG A 165 8.19 -13.98 14.17
N GLN A 166 8.34 -12.93 14.99
CA GLN A 166 9.25 -12.92 16.13
C GLN A 166 8.72 -13.70 17.35
N GLY A 167 7.52 -14.31 17.29
CA GLY A 167 6.89 -14.98 18.41
C GLY A 167 6.21 -14.03 19.43
N LYS A 168 6.22 -12.72 19.19
CA LYS A 168 5.60 -11.69 20.05
C LYS A 168 4.10 -11.55 19.72
N VAL A 169 3.37 -12.66 19.82
CA VAL A 169 1.97 -12.80 19.32
C VAL A 169 1.01 -11.80 19.97
N LEU A 170 1.18 -11.50 21.25
CA LEU A 170 0.29 -10.55 21.95
C LEU A 170 0.39 -9.13 21.40
N ILE A 171 1.60 -8.69 21.06
CA ILE A 171 1.83 -7.38 20.44
C ILE A 171 1.22 -7.37 19.02
N GLY A 172 1.50 -8.40 18.23
CA GLY A 172 0.92 -8.55 16.90
C GLY A 172 -0.61 -8.51 16.92
N ARG A 173 -1.25 -9.24 17.85
CA ARG A 173 -2.72 -9.23 18.04
C ARG A 173 -3.26 -7.83 18.34
N SER A 174 -2.59 -7.08 19.21
CA SER A 174 -3.00 -5.71 19.55
C SER A 174 -2.99 -4.79 18.31
N LEU A 175 -1.93 -4.85 17.51
CA LEU A 175 -1.80 -4.08 16.28
C LEU A 175 -2.84 -4.48 15.22
N TYR A 176 -3.09 -5.76 15.05
CA TYR A 176 -4.15 -6.25 14.17
C TYR A 176 -5.54 -5.79 14.63
N SER A 177 -5.82 -5.80 15.93
CA SER A 177 -7.06 -5.27 16.47
C SER A 177 -7.25 -3.78 16.14
N LYS A 178 -6.15 -2.99 16.21
CA LYS A 178 -6.15 -1.58 15.78
C LYS A 178 -6.49 -1.44 14.30
N VAL A 179 -5.91 -2.29 13.43
CA VAL A 179 -6.22 -2.32 11.98
C VAL A 179 -7.70 -2.62 11.76
N ALA A 180 -8.21 -3.69 12.38
CA ALA A 180 -9.62 -4.09 12.25
C ALA A 180 -10.57 -2.97 12.69
N GLN A 181 -10.29 -2.29 13.82
CA GLN A 181 -11.06 -1.17 14.30
C GLN A 181 -11.05 0.01 13.34
N THR A 182 -9.89 0.34 12.75
CA THR A 182 -9.76 1.44 11.77
C THR A 182 -10.60 1.15 10.52
N TRP A 183 -10.53 -0.07 9.99
CA TRP A 183 -11.33 -0.48 8.85
C TRP A 183 -12.83 -0.51 9.16
N HIS A 184 -13.22 -1.03 10.33
CA HIS A 184 -14.61 -1.03 10.78
C HIS A 184 -15.19 0.39 10.83
N ASN A 185 -14.48 1.33 11.44
CA ASN A 185 -14.90 2.72 11.54
C ASN A 185 -15.05 3.38 10.17
N HIS A 186 -14.07 3.16 9.27
CA HIS A 186 -14.10 3.69 7.91
C HIS A 186 -15.28 3.15 7.10
N LEU A 187 -15.47 1.84 7.09
CA LEU A 187 -16.57 1.19 6.36
C LEU A 187 -17.93 1.57 6.92
N SER A 188 -18.08 1.64 8.24
CA SER A 188 -19.30 2.11 8.90
C SER A 188 -19.64 3.56 8.54
N GLY A 189 -18.60 4.42 8.43
CA GLY A 189 -18.76 5.80 7.97
C GLY A 189 -19.26 5.87 6.52
N LEU A 190 -18.66 5.07 5.62
CA LEU A 190 -19.09 5.00 4.22
C LEU A 190 -20.53 4.50 4.07
N LEU A 191 -20.91 3.51 4.85
CA LEU A 191 -22.29 2.99 4.83
C LEU A 191 -23.30 4.03 5.29
N LYS A 192 -23.03 4.75 6.38
CA LYS A 192 -23.91 5.83 6.88
C LYS A 192 -24.10 6.94 5.84
N THR A 193 -23.09 7.25 5.05
CA THR A 193 -23.15 8.32 4.03
C THR A 193 -23.82 7.87 2.73
N HIS A 194 -23.70 6.60 2.34
CA HIS A 194 -24.15 6.11 1.02
C HIS A 194 -25.40 5.24 1.05
N VAL A 195 -25.75 4.69 2.21
CA VAL A 195 -26.92 3.83 2.39
C VAL A 195 -27.81 4.47 3.44
N LYS A 196 -29.04 4.85 3.06
CA LYS A 196 -30.10 5.19 4.04
C LYS A 196 -30.48 3.89 4.74
N ILE A 197 -29.85 3.59 5.87
CA ILE A 197 -30.18 2.43 6.70
C ILE A 197 -31.49 2.76 7.42
N PRO A 198 -32.53 1.89 7.35
CA PRO A 198 -33.71 2.05 8.18
C PRO A 198 -33.32 2.09 9.66
N GLN A 199 -33.86 3.04 10.42
CA GLN A 199 -33.51 3.30 11.83
C GLN A 199 -33.75 2.14 12.81
N ASN A 200 -34.27 0.99 12.34
CA ASN A 200 -34.66 -0.17 13.17
C ASN A 200 -33.61 -1.29 13.22
N CYS A 201 -32.39 -1.10 12.74
CA CYS A 201 -31.32 -2.05 12.98
C CYS A 201 -30.47 -1.55 14.15
N ASP A 202 -30.77 -2.06 15.36
CA ASP A 202 -29.87 -1.92 16.49
C ASP A 202 -28.54 -2.61 16.16
N VAL A 203 -27.56 -1.82 15.77
CA VAL A 203 -26.18 -2.26 15.63
C VAL A 203 -25.60 -2.35 17.05
N SER A 204 -26.01 -3.42 17.75
CA SER A 204 -25.39 -3.74 19.03
C SER A 204 -23.93 -4.14 18.85
N SER A 205 -23.14 -3.81 19.82
CA SER A 205 -21.67 -3.78 19.91
C SER A 205 -20.89 -5.07 19.66
N ASP A 206 -21.50 -6.13 19.12
CA ASP A 206 -20.77 -7.31 18.66
C ASP A 206 -20.34 -7.12 17.20
N SER A 207 -19.12 -6.70 17.04
CA SER A 207 -18.44 -6.27 15.79
C SER A 207 -18.62 -7.25 14.61
N PHE A 208 -18.77 -8.54 14.88
CA PHE A 208 -18.89 -9.59 13.87
C PHE A 208 -20.32 -9.70 13.26
N TYR A 209 -21.35 -9.58 14.09
CA TYR A 209 -22.75 -9.68 13.63
C TYR A 209 -23.18 -8.45 12.84
N GLY A 210 -22.71 -7.27 13.22
CA GLY A 210 -22.96 -6.01 12.50
C GLY A 210 -22.41 -6.02 11.08
N ALA A 211 -21.18 -6.52 10.88
CA ALA A 211 -20.54 -6.63 9.57
C ALA A 211 -21.31 -7.64 8.67
N TYR A 212 -21.74 -8.78 9.22
CA TYR A 212 -22.49 -9.81 8.49
C TYR A 212 -23.89 -9.33 8.04
N CYS A 213 -24.61 -8.63 8.89
CA CYS A 213 -25.90 -8.01 8.55
C CYS A 213 -25.75 -6.94 7.47
N LEU A 214 -24.69 -6.12 7.52
CA LEU A 214 -24.38 -5.10 6.53
C LEU A 214 -24.02 -5.71 5.18
N ILE A 215 -23.23 -6.79 5.15
CA ILE A 215 -22.88 -7.53 3.93
C ILE A 215 -24.13 -8.10 3.25
N ASN A 216 -25.06 -8.67 4.02
CA ASN A 216 -26.29 -9.24 3.47
C ASN A 216 -27.26 -8.15 2.97
N TYR A 217 -27.36 -7.01 3.64
CA TYR A 217 -28.15 -5.88 3.18
C TYR A 217 -27.59 -5.28 1.87
N VAL A 218 -26.27 -5.12 1.79
CA VAL A 218 -25.58 -4.62 0.59
C VAL A 218 -25.68 -5.61 -0.58
N LYS A 219 -25.69 -6.92 -0.33
CA LYS A 219 -25.94 -7.96 -1.36
C LYS A 219 -27.31 -7.86 -2.01
N GLN A 220 -28.31 -7.38 -1.30
CA GLN A 220 -29.70 -7.22 -1.81
C GLN A 220 -29.90 -5.90 -2.59
N SER A 221 -28.98 -4.95 -2.49
CA SER A 221 -29.09 -3.67 -3.17
C SER A 221 -28.53 -3.72 -4.59
N SER A 222 -29.33 -3.36 -5.59
CA SER A 222 -28.97 -3.39 -7.04
C SER A 222 -28.16 -2.18 -7.54
N ASN A 223 -27.69 -1.29 -6.65
CA ASN A 223 -27.02 -0.05 -7.02
C ASN A 223 -25.52 -0.27 -7.31
N ILE A 224 -24.99 0.35 -8.39
CA ILE A 224 -23.60 0.23 -8.85
C ILE A 224 -22.58 0.68 -7.77
N LYS A 225 -22.92 1.70 -6.97
CA LYS A 225 -22.09 2.16 -5.84
C LYS A 225 -21.95 1.10 -4.74
N THR A 226 -22.99 0.31 -4.54
CA THR A 226 -22.99 -0.82 -3.61
C THR A 226 -22.10 -1.98 -4.04
N LYS A 227 -21.90 -2.20 -5.36
CA LYS A 227 -20.96 -3.21 -5.87
C LYS A 227 -19.52 -2.87 -5.50
N HIS A 228 -19.15 -1.59 -5.52
CA HIS A 228 -17.82 -1.13 -5.14
C HIS A 228 -17.56 -1.32 -3.63
N ILE A 229 -18.53 -1.00 -2.81
CA ILE A 229 -18.50 -1.26 -1.36
C ILE A 229 -18.38 -2.76 -1.07
N LEU A 230 -19.10 -3.61 -1.81
CA LEU A 230 -18.99 -5.08 -1.70
C LEU A 230 -17.58 -5.59 -2.03
N THR A 231 -16.90 -5.01 -3.02
CA THR A 231 -15.54 -5.39 -3.37
C THR A 231 -14.57 -5.04 -2.24
N ILE A 232 -14.74 -3.86 -1.63
CA ILE A 232 -13.95 -3.42 -0.48
C ILE A 232 -14.22 -4.31 0.75
N LEU A 233 -15.49 -4.64 1.04
CA LEU A 233 -15.87 -5.52 2.14
C LEU A 233 -15.32 -6.93 1.95
N ARG A 234 -15.35 -7.49 0.73
CA ARG A 234 -14.73 -8.78 0.42
C ARG A 234 -13.22 -8.76 0.58
N ALA A 235 -12.56 -7.65 0.21
CA ALA A 235 -11.13 -7.48 0.43
C ALA A 235 -10.81 -7.44 1.93
N ALA A 236 -11.61 -6.76 2.74
CA ALA A 236 -11.48 -6.73 4.20
C ALA A 236 -11.75 -8.12 4.84
N GLU A 237 -12.77 -8.84 4.39
CA GLU A 237 -13.08 -10.23 4.81
C GLU A 237 -11.94 -11.20 4.47
N ASN A 238 -11.31 -11.04 3.31
CA ASN A 238 -10.17 -11.86 2.92
C ASN A 238 -8.92 -11.54 3.76
N THR A 239 -8.72 -10.28 4.18
CA THR A 239 -7.65 -9.93 5.12
C THR A 239 -7.91 -10.51 6.51
N GLU A 240 -9.16 -10.55 6.99
CA GLU A 240 -9.52 -11.23 8.25
C GLU A 240 -9.36 -12.76 8.17
N LYS A 241 -9.76 -13.40 7.05
CA LYS A 241 -9.57 -14.85 6.84
C LYS A 241 -8.10 -15.24 6.73
N CYS A 242 -7.29 -14.46 6.03
CA CYS A 242 -5.84 -14.65 5.98
C CYS A 242 -5.22 -14.51 7.38
N HIS A 243 -5.77 -13.63 8.21
CA HIS A 243 -5.39 -13.40 9.59
C HIS A 243 -5.68 -14.63 10.48
N HIS A 244 -6.90 -15.20 10.38
CA HIS A 244 -7.28 -16.41 11.12
C HIS A 244 -6.47 -17.64 10.67
N LEU A 245 -6.21 -17.77 9.37
CA LEU A 245 -5.40 -18.85 8.82
C LEU A 245 -3.92 -18.71 9.20
N SER A 246 -3.36 -17.49 9.22
CA SER A 246 -1.98 -17.24 9.67
C SER A 246 -1.80 -17.59 11.16
N ILE A 247 -2.77 -17.26 12.01
CA ILE A 247 -2.74 -17.62 13.44
C ILE A 247 -2.86 -19.15 13.65
N LEU A 248 -3.69 -19.82 12.86
CA LEU A 248 -3.87 -21.28 12.94
C LEU A 248 -2.71 -22.07 12.35
N CYS A 249 -2.07 -21.59 11.29
CA CYS A 249 -0.94 -22.25 10.65
C CYS A 249 0.40 -22.08 11.40
N HIS A 250 0.51 -21.06 12.27
CA HIS A 250 1.75 -20.76 13.02
C HIS A 250 1.63 -20.99 14.54
N ALA A 251 0.53 -21.61 15.01
CA ALA A 251 0.48 -22.08 16.39
C ALA A 251 1.53 -23.20 16.54
N PRO A 252 2.60 -23.03 17.34
CA PRO A 252 3.52 -24.12 17.59
C PRO A 252 2.73 -25.23 18.25
N ASN A 253 2.89 -26.45 17.73
CA ASN A 253 2.31 -27.68 18.23
C ASN A 253 2.83 -27.90 19.68
N VAL A 254 2.16 -27.28 20.66
CA VAL A 254 2.45 -27.49 22.07
C VAL A 254 1.89 -28.85 22.43
N GLN A 255 2.71 -29.89 22.31
CA GLN A 255 2.41 -31.18 22.92
C GLN A 255 2.21 -30.96 24.43
N PRO A 256 1.14 -31.51 25.01
CA PRO A 256 0.92 -31.44 26.45
C PRO A 256 2.07 -32.19 27.15
N ARG A 257 2.85 -31.47 27.95
CA ARG A 257 3.85 -32.10 28.83
C ARG A 257 3.12 -33.03 29.80
N ALA A 258 3.53 -34.28 29.81
CA ALA A 258 3.07 -35.25 30.80
C ALA A 258 3.29 -34.76 32.21
N PRO A 259 2.41 -35.05 33.18
CA PRO A 259 2.57 -34.63 34.54
C PRO A 259 3.80 -35.29 35.16
N LEU A 260 4.67 -34.46 35.77
CA LEU A 260 5.79 -34.94 36.57
C LEU A 260 5.25 -35.65 37.81
N THR A 261 5.39 -36.98 37.85
CA THR A 261 5.19 -37.75 39.08
C THR A 261 6.40 -37.55 40.00
N TYR A 262 6.18 -36.81 41.06
CA TYR A 262 7.11 -36.81 42.22
C TYR A 262 7.08 -38.18 42.92
N LYS A 263 8.25 -38.81 43.04
CA LYS A 263 8.52 -39.84 44.02
C LYS A 263 9.38 -39.21 45.12
#